data_f6065e6ca69e5709cf0170af091a4599
#
_entry.id   f6065e6ca69e5709cf0170af091a4599
#
_cell.length_a   1.000
_cell.length_b   1.000
_cell.length_c   1.000
_cell.angle_alpha   90.00
_cell.angle_beta   90.00
_cell.angle_gamma   90.00
#
_symmetry.space_group_name_H-M   'P 1'
#
loop_
_entity.id
_entity.type
_entity.pdbx_description
1 polymer ?
#
loop_
_entity_poly.entity_id
_entity_poly.type
_entity_poly.pdbx_seq_one_letter_code
_entity_poly.pdbx_strand_id
1 'polypeptide(L)'
;MMKRIAIGILLLSFGVLKTKAQDHLFSQFFNAPIYLNPSLTGQFDGDFRLNMIYRNQWTSLGGDLSYINASVDVAVPKLAGGVGLSFNRSTEGTAYLTKNNIAATYSYSVGGDDFLASFGIQAGFTNRTIDWSKLVFGDQIDRRLGYIPGSISSAQLPDVSNRFYFDPAAGVNFVYRNAMLGAAVYHINKPDESFSGTQAKLPMRMSINASFKMPLSYNYDYTEDEGAFLIPSVVYYKQGNVSSISAGAQFKYKGFNTGLWYRTNQEGGSDALVFSLIIDIFLKRSDTEKVRVGLSHDATTSKLNYTNTSGTTEASIGYEKYWPNSTRTKKYNGLRCSNFY
;
A
#
# COMPACT_ATOMS: atom_id res chain seq x y z
N MET A 1 10.32 53.01 -11.62
CA MET A 1 10.29 51.95 -12.61
C MET A 1 11.01 50.67 -12.11
N MET A 2 12.23 50.76 -11.59
CA MET A 2 13.00 49.62 -11.05
C MET A 2 12.31 48.79 -9.93
N LYS A 3 11.60 49.42 -8.97
CA LYS A 3 10.87 48.71 -7.90
C LYS A 3 9.72 47.82 -8.43
N ARG A 4 9.07 48.22 -9.52
CA ARG A 4 7.99 47.43 -10.15
C ARG A 4 8.53 46.24 -10.95
N ILE A 5 9.74 46.39 -11.53
CA ILE A 5 10.45 45.29 -12.22
C ILE A 5 10.97 44.27 -11.21
N ALA A 6 11.50 44.72 -10.06
CA ALA A 6 11.97 43.85 -8.98
C ALA A 6 10.82 43.01 -8.36
N ILE A 7 9.62 43.58 -8.21
CA ILE A 7 8.43 42.85 -7.73
C ILE A 7 7.95 41.85 -8.79
N GLY A 8 8.02 42.20 -10.08
CA GLY A 8 7.69 41.27 -11.17
C GLY A 8 8.65 40.09 -11.25
N ILE A 9 9.94 40.28 -11.04
CA ILE A 9 10.96 39.22 -11.00
C ILE A 9 10.79 38.36 -9.74
N LEU A 10 10.43 38.94 -8.59
CA LEU A 10 10.16 38.23 -7.35
C LEU A 10 8.88 37.34 -7.45
N LEU A 11 7.88 37.79 -8.20
CA LEU A 11 6.66 37.00 -8.46
C LEU A 11 6.88 35.90 -9.50
N LEU A 12 7.83 36.07 -10.42
CA LEU A 12 8.23 35.03 -11.38
C LEU A 12 9.14 33.95 -10.78
N SER A 13 9.80 34.24 -9.66
CA SER A 13 10.63 33.28 -8.91
C SER A 13 9.82 32.42 -7.96
N PHE A 14 8.50 32.63 -7.79
CA PHE A 14 7.59 31.72 -7.09
C PHE A 14 7.37 30.47 -7.94
N GLY A 15 8.41 29.75 -7.98
CA GLY A 15 8.59 28.33 -8.02
C GLY A 15 7.60 27.54 -8.88
N VAL A 16 8.09 27.00 -9.94
CA VAL A 16 7.61 25.72 -10.49
C VAL A 16 7.63 24.71 -9.34
N LEU A 17 6.55 24.64 -8.56
CA LEU A 17 6.32 23.58 -7.61
C LEU A 17 6.22 22.30 -8.45
N LYS A 18 7.30 21.54 -8.47
CA LYS A 18 7.32 20.21 -9.08
C LYS A 18 6.42 19.32 -8.24
N THR A 19 5.12 19.27 -8.54
CA THR A 19 4.22 18.26 -8.00
C THR A 19 4.68 16.91 -8.52
N LYS A 20 5.09 16.04 -7.62
CA LYS A 20 5.43 14.64 -7.95
C LYS A 20 4.25 13.78 -7.53
N ALA A 21 3.77 12.96 -8.45
CA ALA A 21 2.81 11.92 -8.14
C ALA A 21 3.43 10.90 -7.17
N GLN A 22 2.64 10.44 -6.21
CA GLN A 22 3.03 9.44 -5.22
C GLN A 22 2.08 8.28 -5.31
N ASP A 23 2.58 7.08 -5.02
CA ASP A 23 1.71 5.94 -4.81
C ASP A 23 0.97 6.08 -3.49
N HIS A 24 -0.24 5.55 -3.46
CA HIS A 24 -1.04 5.47 -2.25
C HIS A 24 -0.42 4.49 -1.23
N LEU A 25 -0.80 4.66 0.04
CA LEU A 25 -0.40 3.81 1.15
C LEU A 25 -1.65 3.19 1.77
N PHE A 26 -1.60 1.89 2.04
CA PHE A 26 -2.64 1.24 2.83
C PHE A 26 -2.33 1.35 4.33
N SER A 27 -3.34 1.68 5.13
CA SER A 27 -3.24 1.70 6.59
C SER A 27 -3.25 0.29 7.16
N GLN A 28 -3.99 -0.63 6.51
CA GLN A 28 -3.94 -2.06 6.77
C GLN A 28 -2.83 -2.72 5.94
N PHE A 29 -1.59 -2.22 6.02
CA PHE A 29 -0.47 -2.62 5.16
C PHE A 29 -0.17 -4.12 5.21
N PHE A 30 -0.45 -4.81 6.31
CA PHE A 30 -0.26 -6.25 6.41
C PHE A 30 -1.33 -7.08 5.68
N ASN A 31 -2.49 -6.50 5.39
CA ASN A 31 -3.52 -7.14 4.58
C ASN A 31 -3.28 -6.99 3.06
N ALA A 32 -2.22 -6.24 2.67
CA ALA A 32 -1.70 -6.15 1.32
C ALA A 32 -0.21 -6.54 1.28
N PRO A 33 0.17 -7.79 1.65
CA PRO A 33 1.56 -8.15 1.90
C PRO A 33 2.45 -8.02 0.67
N ILE A 34 2.00 -8.43 -0.51
CA ILE A 34 2.78 -8.32 -1.76
C ILE A 34 2.97 -6.84 -2.16
N TYR A 35 1.99 -5.98 -1.86
CA TYR A 35 2.10 -4.53 -2.07
C TYR A 35 3.08 -3.86 -1.10
N LEU A 36 3.19 -4.39 0.12
CA LEU A 36 4.16 -3.92 1.12
C LEU A 36 5.58 -4.35 0.74
N ASN A 37 5.76 -5.63 0.37
CA ASN A 37 7.07 -6.21 0.08
C ASN A 37 6.93 -7.51 -0.74
N PRO A 38 7.52 -7.62 -1.94
CA PRO A 38 7.47 -8.83 -2.76
C PRO A 38 8.05 -10.07 -2.07
N SER A 39 8.96 -9.91 -1.12
CA SER A 39 9.54 -11.04 -0.36
C SER A 39 8.55 -11.73 0.58
N LEU A 40 7.37 -11.13 0.82
CA LEU A 40 6.29 -11.71 1.61
C LEU A 40 5.40 -12.69 0.81
N THR A 41 5.65 -12.86 -0.48
CA THR A 41 4.97 -13.85 -1.33
C THR A 41 5.23 -15.26 -0.79
N GLY A 42 4.15 -16.03 -0.55
CA GLY A 42 4.26 -17.39 0.02
C GLY A 42 4.65 -17.45 1.50
N GLN A 43 4.78 -16.30 2.20
CA GLN A 43 5.19 -16.21 3.60
C GLN A 43 3.97 -16.14 4.54
N PHE A 44 3.16 -17.18 4.55
CA PHE A 44 1.95 -17.34 5.40
C PHE A 44 1.78 -18.81 5.81
N ASP A 45 0.88 -19.07 6.73
CA ASP A 45 0.63 -20.41 7.29
C ASP A 45 -0.36 -21.23 6.47
N GLY A 46 -0.50 -21.02 5.20
CA GLY A 46 -1.32 -21.80 4.28
C GLY A 46 -0.52 -22.22 3.06
N ASP A 47 -1.11 -22.95 2.15
CA ASP A 47 -0.56 -23.24 0.84
C ASP A 47 -1.03 -22.24 -0.20
N PHE A 48 -2.23 -21.70 -0.01
CA PHE A 48 -2.88 -20.72 -0.88
C PHE A 48 -3.38 -19.54 -0.07
N ARG A 49 -3.14 -18.31 -0.55
CA ARG A 49 -3.66 -17.09 0.03
C ARG A 49 -4.22 -16.17 -1.06
N LEU A 50 -5.36 -15.56 -0.75
CA LEU A 50 -5.97 -14.50 -1.53
C LEU A 50 -6.21 -13.32 -0.60
N ASN A 51 -5.86 -12.11 -1.03
CA ASN A 51 -6.16 -10.86 -0.32
C ASN A 51 -6.76 -9.84 -1.28
N MET A 52 -7.70 -9.06 -0.77
CA MET A 52 -8.23 -7.89 -1.44
C MET A 52 -8.41 -6.78 -0.42
N ILE A 53 -8.02 -5.57 -0.77
CA ILE A 53 -8.22 -4.36 0.03
C ILE A 53 -8.71 -3.23 -0.85
N TYR A 54 -9.70 -2.51 -0.35
CA TYR A 54 -10.25 -1.30 -0.94
C TYR A 54 -10.05 -0.14 0.02
N ARG A 55 -9.53 0.99 -0.48
CA ARG A 55 -9.32 2.23 0.25
C ARG A 55 -10.08 3.35 -0.45
N ASN A 56 -10.86 4.10 0.29
CA ASN A 56 -11.49 5.34 -0.15
C ASN A 56 -10.97 6.49 0.72
N GLN A 57 -10.25 7.41 0.10
CA GLN A 57 -9.52 8.47 0.79
C GLN A 57 -10.26 9.80 0.64
N TRP A 58 -10.46 10.51 1.77
CA TRP A 58 -10.98 11.86 1.84
C TRP A 58 -12.34 12.01 1.15
N THR A 59 -13.31 11.23 1.59
CA THR A 59 -14.63 11.07 0.96
C THR A 59 -15.44 12.37 0.83
N SER A 60 -15.12 13.42 1.60
CA SER A 60 -15.77 14.75 1.51
C SER A 60 -15.12 15.68 0.50
N LEU A 61 -13.96 15.35 -0.07
CA LEU A 61 -13.35 16.16 -1.11
C LEU A 61 -13.97 15.83 -2.47
N GLY A 62 -14.22 16.88 -3.28
CA GLY A 62 -14.70 16.69 -4.65
C GLY A 62 -13.65 16.03 -5.52
N GLY A 63 -13.79 14.75 -5.77
CA GLY A 63 -12.88 13.92 -6.58
C GLY A 63 -12.79 12.51 -6.03
N ASP A 64 -12.64 11.53 -6.92
CA ASP A 64 -12.47 10.13 -6.53
C ASP A 64 -11.01 9.87 -6.18
N LEU A 65 -10.73 9.41 -4.96
CA LEU A 65 -9.43 8.95 -4.49
C LEU A 65 -9.61 7.53 -3.96
N SER A 66 -9.72 6.59 -4.89
CA SER A 66 -10.00 5.19 -4.57
C SER A 66 -8.89 4.26 -5.03
N TYR A 67 -8.60 3.26 -4.21
CA TYR A 67 -7.49 2.34 -4.41
C TYR A 67 -7.94 0.91 -4.13
N ILE A 68 -7.57 0.01 -5.02
CA ILE A 68 -7.82 -1.42 -4.89
C ILE A 68 -6.49 -2.15 -5.02
N ASN A 69 -6.22 -3.07 -4.11
CA ASN A 69 -5.19 -4.08 -4.28
C ASN A 69 -5.86 -5.45 -4.16
N ALA A 70 -5.60 -6.33 -5.11
CA ALA A 70 -5.95 -7.74 -5.03
C ALA A 70 -4.69 -8.56 -5.29
N SER A 71 -4.48 -9.60 -4.50
CA SER A 71 -3.33 -10.48 -4.67
C SER A 71 -3.69 -11.94 -4.39
N VAL A 72 -3.05 -12.83 -5.12
CA VAL A 72 -3.10 -14.27 -4.90
C VAL A 72 -1.68 -14.80 -4.87
N ASP A 73 -1.37 -15.63 -3.89
CA ASP A 73 -0.08 -16.27 -3.81
C ASP A 73 -0.17 -17.70 -3.27
N VAL A 74 0.79 -18.50 -3.71
CA VAL A 74 0.92 -19.91 -3.39
C VAL A 74 2.32 -20.15 -2.85
N ALA A 75 2.38 -20.84 -1.72
CA ALA A 75 3.65 -21.33 -1.22
C ALA A 75 4.07 -22.59 -2.00
N VAL A 76 5.28 -22.57 -2.54
CA VAL A 76 5.83 -23.65 -3.37
C VAL A 76 7.09 -24.20 -2.72
N PRO A 77 7.00 -25.24 -1.86
CA PRO A 77 8.15 -25.79 -1.13
C PRO A 77 9.29 -26.28 -2.03
N LYS A 78 8.95 -26.78 -3.22
CA LYS A 78 9.96 -27.22 -4.22
C LYS A 78 10.84 -26.07 -4.73
N LEU A 79 10.31 -24.85 -4.77
CA LEU A 79 11.03 -23.64 -5.15
C LEU A 79 11.62 -22.91 -3.95
N ALA A 80 11.53 -23.51 -2.75
CA ALA A 80 11.96 -22.93 -1.48
C ALA A 80 11.39 -21.51 -1.25
N GLY A 81 10.12 -21.26 -1.66
CA GLY A 81 9.52 -19.94 -1.56
C GLY A 81 8.07 -19.92 -2.00
N GLY A 82 7.65 -18.86 -2.66
CA GLY A 82 6.29 -18.69 -3.17
C GLY A 82 6.24 -17.98 -4.52
N VAL A 83 5.13 -18.15 -5.20
CA VAL A 83 4.77 -17.43 -6.44
C VAL A 83 3.46 -16.71 -6.24
N GLY A 84 3.29 -15.56 -6.85
CA GLY A 84 2.09 -14.78 -6.69
C GLY A 84 1.79 -13.88 -7.88
N LEU A 85 0.56 -13.42 -7.92
CA LEU A 85 0.07 -12.39 -8.83
C LEU A 85 -0.60 -11.30 -8.02
N SER A 86 -0.40 -10.05 -8.42
CA SER A 86 -1.08 -8.92 -7.82
C SER A 86 -1.68 -8.01 -8.88
N PHE A 87 -2.80 -7.42 -8.55
CA PHE A 87 -3.47 -6.39 -9.32
C PHE A 87 -3.67 -5.16 -8.42
N ASN A 88 -3.22 -4.00 -8.89
CA ASN A 88 -3.42 -2.73 -8.22
C ASN A 88 -4.15 -1.78 -9.15
N ARG A 89 -5.15 -1.09 -8.62
CA ARG A 89 -5.84 -0.01 -9.32
C ARG A 89 -5.87 1.21 -8.41
N SER A 90 -5.46 2.35 -8.93
CA SER A 90 -5.71 3.66 -8.34
C SER A 90 -6.56 4.50 -9.29
N THR A 91 -7.50 5.26 -8.74
CA THR A 91 -8.27 6.27 -9.45
C THR A 91 -8.14 7.57 -8.68
N GLU A 92 -7.71 8.64 -9.33
CA GLU A 92 -7.35 9.88 -8.67
C GLU A 92 -7.94 11.09 -9.40
N GLY A 93 -8.70 11.87 -8.64
CA GLY A 93 -9.26 13.14 -9.07
C GLY A 93 -10.46 13.04 -10.02
N THR A 94 -10.98 14.20 -10.41
CA THR A 94 -12.19 14.35 -11.25
C THR A 94 -11.98 13.89 -12.69
N ALA A 95 -10.76 13.95 -13.20
CA ALA A 95 -10.40 13.48 -14.54
C ALA A 95 -10.17 11.97 -14.63
N TYR A 96 -10.45 11.22 -13.56
CA TYR A 96 -10.24 9.77 -13.49
C TYR A 96 -8.86 9.36 -13.97
N LEU A 97 -7.83 10.00 -13.41
CA LEU A 97 -6.46 9.54 -13.61
C LEU A 97 -6.35 8.15 -13.01
N THR A 98 -6.36 7.14 -13.86
CA THR A 98 -6.40 5.75 -13.44
C THR A 98 -5.06 5.09 -13.74
N LYS A 99 -4.54 4.34 -12.76
CA LYS A 99 -3.36 3.50 -12.91
C LYS A 99 -3.76 2.06 -12.59
N ASN A 100 -3.57 1.14 -13.54
CA ASN A 100 -3.76 -0.29 -13.36
C ASN A 100 -2.41 -0.97 -13.48
N ASN A 101 -2.00 -1.72 -12.46
CA ASN A 101 -0.77 -2.49 -12.44
C ASN A 101 -1.10 -3.97 -12.25
N ILE A 102 -0.53 -4.82 -13.07
CA ILE A 102 -0.55 -6.28 -12.92
C ILE A 102 0.89 -6.74 -12.78
N ALA A 103 1.16 -7.52 -11.74
CA ALA A 103 2.52 -7.97 -11.47
C ALA A 103 2.57 -9.45 -11.05
N ALA A 104 3.58 -10.15 -11.55
CA ALA A 104 3.96 -11.48 -11.08
C ALA A 104 5.10 -11.35 -10.08
N THR A 105 5.05 -12.13 -9.00
CA THR A 105 6.04 -12.15 -7.93
C THR A 105 6.58 -13.54 -7.70
N TYR A 106 7.85 -13.60 -7.34
CA TYR A 106 8.50 -14.80 -6.84
C TYR A 106 9.31 -14.45 -5.60
N SER A 107 9.22 -15.29 -4.59
CA SER A 107 10.09 -15.21 -3.41
C SER A 107 10.88 -16.49 -3.21
N TYR A 108 12.11 -16.34 -2.72
CA TYR A 108 12.96 -17.42 -2.26
C TYR A 108 13.23 -17.24 -0.78
N SER A 109 13.14 -18.32 -0.01
CA SER A 109 13.32 -18.27 1.44
C SER A 109 14.33 -19.30 1.91
N VAL A 110 15.19 -18.88 2.81
CA VAL A 110 16.16 -19.72 3.51
C VAL A 110 16.05 -19.43 5.00
N GLY A 111 16.14 -20.47 5.82
CA GLY A 111 16.01 -20.30 7.26
C GLY A 111 16.46 -21.51 8.05
N GLY A 112 16.31 -21.42 9.35
CA GLY A 112 16.56 -22.43 10.36
C GLY A 112 15.46 -22.40 11.43
N ASP A 113 15.76 -22.90 12.61
CA ASP A 113 14.77 -22.97 13.70
C ASP A 113 14.45 -21.58 14.28
N ASP A 114 15.44 -20.67 14.34
CA ASP A 114 15.30 -19.35 14.94
C ASP A 114 15.12 -18.22 13.90
N PHE A 115 15.42 -18.44 12.61
CA PHE A 115 15.42 -17.37 11.62
C PHE A 115 14.83 -17.79 10.27
N LEU A 116 14.31 -16.81 9.56
CA LEU A 116 13.83 -16.93 8.18
C LEU A 116 14.23 -15.68 7.40
N ALA A 117 15.01 -15.84 6.35
CA ALA A 117 15.34 -14.79 5.40
C ALA A 117 14.58 -15.05 4.08
N SER A 118 13.92 -14.04 3.55
CA SER A 118 13.16 -14.12 2.31
C SER A 118 13.59 -13.02 1.35
N PHE A 119 13.76 -13.37 0.08
CA PHE A 119 14.12 -12.47 -1.01
C PHE A 119 13.01 -12.52 -2.04
N GLY A 120 12.53 -11.37 -2.50
CA GLY A 120 11.43 -11.30 -3.45
C GLY A 120 11.77 -10.44 -4.65
N ILE A 121 11.30 -10.85 -5.82
CA ILE A 121 11.34 -10.06 -7.05
C ILE A 121 9.94 -9.97 -7.63
N GLN A 122 9.69 -8.86 -8.31
CA GLN A 122 8.41 -8.59 -8.97
C GLN A 122 8.67 -8.06 -10.38
N ALA A 123 7.91 -8.58 -11.33
CA ALA A 123 7.83 -8.07 -12.69
C ALA A 123 6.39 -7.59 -12.94
N GLY A 124 6.21 -6.28 -13.09
CA GLY A 124 4.93 -5.66 -13.28
C GLY A 124 4.81 -4.93 -14.60
N PHE A 125 3.57 -4.78 -15.08
CA PHE A 125 3.20 -3.91 -16.18
C PHE A 125 2.11 -2.96 -15.71
N THR A 126 2.33 -1.68 -15.94
CA THR A 126 1.41 -0.62 -15.52
C THR A 126 0.82 0.05 -16.74
N ASN A 127 -0.49 0.23 -16.71
CA ASN A 127 -1.24 1.04 -17.65
C ASN A 127 -1.77 2.27 -16.90
N ARG A 128 -1.44 3.47 -17.38
CA ARG A 128 -1.92 4.75 -16.86
C ARG A 128 -2.79 5.43 -17.90
N THR A 129 -4.01 5.84 -17.49
CA THR A 129 -4.99 6.49 -18.37
C THR A 129 -5.55 7.75 -17.73
N ILE A 130 -5.98 8.68 -18.58
CA ILE A 130 -6.66 9.90 -18.16
C ILE A 130 -7.84 10.17 -19.09
N ASP A 131 -8.95 10.63 -18.54
CA ASP A 131 -10.12 11.06 -19.31
C ASP A 131 -10.11 12.58 -19.49
N TRP A 132 -9.57 13.03 -20.62
CA TRP A 132 -9.48 14.45 -20.95
C TRP A 132 -10.84 15.14 -21.02
N SER A 133 -11.93 14.43 -21.36
CA SER A 133 -13.25 15.00 -21.50
C SER A 133 -13.86 15.50 -20.20
N LYS A 134 -13.33 15.05 -19.08
CA LYS A 134 -13.76 15.42 -17.73
C LYS A 134 -12.97 16.55 -17.10
N LEU A 135 -11.95 17.04 -17.78
CA LEU A 135 -11.21 18.21 -17.35
C LEU A 135 -11.98 19.49 -17.68
N VAL A 136 -11.93 20.43 -16.75
CA VAL A 136 -12.42 21.79 -16.93
C VAL A 136 -11.21 22.71 -17.01
N PHE A 137 -11.06 23.42 -18.13
CA PHE A 137 -9.97 24.32 -18.37
C PHE A 137 -10.34 25.76 -17.97
N GLY A 138 -9.35 26.61 -17.72
CA GLY A 138 -9.54 27.95 -17.24
C GLY A 138 -10.35 28.86 -18.18
N ASP A 139 -10.31 28.61 -19.50
CA ASP A 139 -11.08 29.32 -20.52
C ASP A 139 -12.57 28.93 -20.55
N GLN A 140 -12.94 27.86 -19.84
CA GLN A 140 -14.33 27.41 -19.66
C GLN A 140 -14.95 27.94 -18.36
N ILE A 141 -14.20 28.72 -17.58
CA ILE A 141 -14.64 29.27 -16.29
C ILE A 141 -14.84 30.78 -16.43
N ASP A 142 -16.09 31.22 -16.36
CA ASP A 142 -16.42 32.64 -16.28
C ASP A 142 -16.18 33.17 -14.85
N ARG A 143 -15.68 34.40 -14.74
CA ARG A 143 -15.35 35.01 -13.44
C ARG A 143 -16.55 35.25 -12.54
N ARG A 144 -17.76 35.34 -13.10
CA ARG A 144 -19.01 35.62 -12.35
C ARG A 144 -19.91 34.41 -12.27
N LEU A 145 -19.96 33.59 -13.34
CA LEU A 145 -20.93 32.49 -13.49
C LEU A 145 -20.27 31.14 -13.12
N GLY A 146 -18.93 31.07 -12.97
CA GLY A 146 -18.24 29.82 -12.76
C GLY A 146 -18.11 29.01 -14.05
N TYR A 147 -18.12 27.69 -13.96
CA TYR A 147 -18.05 26.79 -15.11
C TYR A 147 -19.27 26.95 -16.01
N ILE A 148 -19.05 27.14 -17.31
CA ILE A 148 -20.11 27.23 -18.33
C ILE A 148 -20.31 25.86 -18.98
N PRO A 149 -21.40 25.13 -18.66
CA PRO A 149 -21.68 23.84 -19.27
C PRO A 149 -21.76 23.92 -20.79
N GLY A 150 -21.08 22.99 -21.48
CA GLY A 150 -21.05 22.94 -22.95
C GLY A 150 -20.05 23.90 -23.63
N SER A 151 -19.29 24.69 -22.86
CA SER A 151 -18.20 25.49 -23.42
C SER A 151 -17.07 24.60 -23.93
N ILE A 152 -16.56 24.93 -25.13
CA ILE A 152 -15.43 24.22 -25.75
C ILE A 152 -14.15 24.94 -25.37
N SER A 153 -13.18 24.21 -24.79
CA SER A 153 -11.86 24.76 -24.48
C SER A 153 -11.02 24.88 -25.75
N SER A 154 -10.22 25.96 -25.81
CA SER A 154 -9.16 26.14 -26.80
C SER A 154 -7.85 25.44 -26.46
N ALA A 155 -7.79 24.76 -25.29
CA ALA A 155 -6.60 24.04 -24.87
C ALA A 155 -6.26 22.89 -25.81
N GLN A 156 -5.02 22.80 -26.23
CA GLN A 156 -4.52 21.66 -27.01
C GLN A 156 -4.30 20.49 -26.06
N LEU A 157 -5.12 19.46 -26.21
CA LEU A 157 -4.96 18.24 -25.47
C LEU A 157 -3.82 17.40 -26.03
N PRO A 158 -3.05 16.68 -25.21
CA PRO A 158 -2.12 15.69 -25.70
C PRO A 158 -2.86 14.57 -26.45
N ASP A 159 -2.29 14.12 -27.57
CA ASP A 159 -2.87 13.03 -28.36
C ASP A 159 -2.89 11.68 -27.65
N VAL A 160 -2.11 11.57 -26.56
CA VAL A 160 -1.94 10.34 -25.79
C VAL A 160 -2.72 10.43 -24.49
N SER A 161 -3.73 9.56 -24.33
CA SER A 161 -4.49 9.39 -23.10
C SER A 161 -4.14 8.12 -22.33
N ASN A 162 -3.16 7.36 -22.83
CA ASN A 162 -2.80 6.04 -22.32
C ASN A 162 -1.29 5.82 -22.37
N ARG A 163 -0.73 5.29 -21.28
CA ARG A 163 0.70 4.95 -21.17
C ARG A 163 0.86 3.56 -20.57
N PHE A 164 1.70 2.75 -21.22
CA PHE A 164 2.15 1.46 -20.72
C PHE A 164 3.63 1.50 -20.39
N TYR A 165 4.00 0.90 -19.27
CA TYR A 165 5.39 0.75 -18.89
C TYR A 165 5.62 -0.50 -18.04
N PHE A 166 6.85 -1.01 -18.09
CA PHE A 166 7.34 -2.08 -17.22
C PHE A 166 7.70 -1.52 -15.85
N ASP A 167 7.39 -2.24 -14.78
CA ASP A 167 7.49 -1.77 -13.41
C ASP A 167 8.05 -2.87 -12.49
N PRO A 168 9.37 -3.01 -12.42
CA PRO A 168 10.03 -4.00 -11.57
C PRO A 168 10.15 -3.55 -10.12
N ALA A 169 10.10 -4.53 -9.21
CA ALA A 169 10.35 -4.33 -7.79
C ALA A 169 11.17 -5.48 -7.22
N ALA A 170 11.83 -5.22 -6.09
CA ALA A 170 12.54 -6.22 -5.31
C ALA A 170 12.39 -5.94 -3.82
N GLY A 171 12.54 -6.98 -3.01
CA GLY A 171 12.46 -6.84 -1.56
C GLY A 171 13.16 -7.95 -0.82
N VAL A 172 13.43 -7.67 0.44
CA VAL A 172 14.01 -8.60 1.40
C VAL A 172 13.22 -8.56 2.69
N ASN A 173 13.13 -9.67 3.38
CA ASN A 173 12.55 -9.73 4.70
C ASN A 173 13.33 -10.71 5.57
N PHE A 174 13.53 -10.37 6.80
CA PHE A 174 14.24 -11.16 7.78
C PHE A 174 13.39 -11.29 9.05
N VAL A 175 13.17 -12.51 9.49
CA VAL A 175 12.54 -12.84 10.76
C VAL A 175 13.57 -13.51 11.64
N TYR A 176 13.70 -13.05 12.85
CA TYR A 176 14.52 -13.67 13.88
C TYR A 176 13.70 -13.78 15.15
N ARG A 177 13.38 -15.04 15.54
CA ARG A 177 12.47 -15.29 16.66
C ARG A 177 11.20 -14.42 16.55
N ASN A 178 10.99 -13.56 17.49
CA ASN A 178 9.81 -12.68 17.59
C ASN A 178 9.99 -11.32 16.90
N ALA A 179 11.05 -11.11 16.15
CA ALA A 179 11.29 -9.85 15.44
C ALA A 179 11.25 -10.05 13.93
N MET A 180 10.65 -9.11 13.20
CA MET A 180 10.62 -9.06 11.74
C MET A 180 11.13 -7.70 11.26
N LEU A 181 11.98 -7.73 10.23
CA LEU A 181 12.47 -6.55 9.52
C LEU A 181 12.40 -6.79 8.02
N GLY A 182 11.74 -5.89 7.30
CA GLY A 182 11.61 -5.98 5.84
C GLY A 182 11.98 -4.67 5.16
N ALA A 183 12.45 -4.77 3.91
CA ALA A 183 12.68 -3.64 3.03
C ALA A 183 12.33 -4.01 1.59
N ALA A 184 11.74 -3.07 0.85
CA ALA A 184 11.44 -3.26 -0.56
C ALA A 184 11.63 -1.96 -1.35
N VAL A 185 11.89 -2.10 -2.65
CA VAL A 185 12.02 -1.00 -3.60
C VAL A 185 11.16 -1.33 -4.82
N TYR A 186 10.31 -0.37 -5.21
CA TYR A 186 9.43 -0.40 -6.38
C TYR A 186 9.87 0.65 -7.38
N HIS A 187 9.43 0.53 -8.63
CA HIS A 187 9.76 1.46 -9.72
C HIS A 187 11.28 1.60 -9.91
N ILE A 188 11.99 0.48 -9.88
CA ILE A 188 13.47 0.45 -9.95
C ILE A 188 13.98 1.11 -11.22
N ASN A 189 13.27 0.95 -12.33
CA ASN A 189 13.60 1.52 -13.64
C ASN A 189 13.15 2.98 -13.81
N LYS A 190 12.45 3.58 -12.83
CA LYS A 190 11.92 4.96 -12.87
C LYS A 190 11.18 5.24 -14.18
N PRO A 191 10.08 4.52 -14.49
CA PRO A 191 9.39 4.62 -15.77
C PRO A 191 8.88 6.04 -16.02
N ASP A 192 8.68 6.39 -17.28
CA ASP A 192 8.11 7.68 -17.69
C ASP A 192 6.58 7.59 -17.79
N GLU A 193 5.88 8.36 -16.96
CA GLU A 193 4.42 8.43 -16.89
C GLU A 193 3.81 9.59 -17.68
N SER A 194 4.59 10.32 -18.50
CA SER A 194 4.13 11.50 -19.21
C SER A 194 3.12 11.18 -20.30
N PHE A 195 2.08 11.99 -20.40
CA PHE A 195 1.15 12.02 -21.55
C PHE A 195 1.54 13.10 -22.58
N SER A 196 2.34 14.10 -22.19
CA SER A 196 2.62 15.29 -23.01
C SER A 196 3.94 15.27 -23.76
N GLY A 197 4.69 14.15 -23.68
CA GLY A 197 6.04 14.07 -24.27
C GLY A 197 7.16 14.72 -23.44
N THR A 198 6.81 15.53 -22.42
CA THR A 198 7.77 16.01 -21.43
C THR A 198 8.04 14.93 -20.41
N GLN A 199 9.30 14.60 -20.12
CA GLN A 199 9.62 13.51 -19.18
C GLN A 199 9.02 13.73 -17.80
N ALA A 200 8.24 12.74 -17.32
CA ALA A 200 7.67 12.67 -15.97
C ALA A 200 8.06 11.33 -15.32
N LYS A 201 9.33 11.19 -14.93
CA LYS A 201 9.86 9.96 -14.34
C LYS A 201 9.25 9.71 -12.97
N LEU A 202 8.62 8.55 -12.79
CA LEU A 202 8.13 8.07 -11.51
C LEU A 202 9.31 7.76 -10.58
N PRO A 203 9.42 8.41 -9.41
CA PRO A 203 10.49 8.11 -8.47
C PRO A 203 10.37 6.72 -7.88
N MET A 204 11.50 6.10 -7.55
CA MET A 204 11.51 4.85 -6.77
C MET A 204 10.77 5.04 -5.46
N ARG A 205 9.92 4.05 -5.11
CA ARG A 205 9.27 3.93 -3.81
C ARG A 205 10.05 2.93 -2.96
N MET A 206 10.45 3.33 -1.78
CA MET A 206 11.04 2.47 -0.76
C MET A 206 10.02 2.22 0.35
N SER A 207 9.94 0.99 0.84
CA SER A 207 9.25 0.64 2.06
C SER A 207 10.21 -0.09 3.01
N ILE A 208 10.16 0.27 4.30
CA ILE A 208 10.87 -0.44 5.37
C ILE A 208 9.84 -0.71 6.46
N ASN A 209 9.76 -1.95 6.91
CA ASN A 209 8.85 -2.33 7.98
C ASN A 209 9.57 -3.12 9.05
N ALA A 210 9.21 -2.88 10.29
CA ALA A 210 9.66 -3.67 11.43
C ALA A 210 8.49 -3.97 12.35
N SER A 211 8.49 -5.18 12.93
CA SER A 211 7.46 -5.63 13.87
C SER A 211 8.08 -6.55 14.92
N PHE A 212 7.47 -6.55 16.11
CA PHE A 212 7.89 -7.42 17.20
C PHE A 212 6.68 -8.09 17.83
N LYS A 213 6.63 -9.43 17.91
CA LYS A 213 5.54 -10.20 18.51
C LYS A 213 5.83 -10.43 19.99
N MET A 214 5.07 -9.78 20.88
CA MET A 214 5.18 -9.88 22.34
C MET A 214 4.05 -10.73 22.88
N PRO A 215 4.31 -11.93 23.45
CA PRO A 215 3.28 -12.70 24.16
C PRO A 215 2.90 -11.96 25.45
N LEU A 216 1.60 -11.82 25.70
CA LEU A 216 1.05 -11.21 26.92
C LEU A 216 0.63 -12.26 27.95
N SER A 217 0.53 -13.53 27.54
CA SER A 217 0.13 -14.63 28.42
C SER A 217 1.24 -15.66 28.52
N TYR A 218 1.59 -16.05 29.75
CA TYR A 218 2.71 -16.95 30.05
C TYR A 218 2.31 -18.42 30.22
N ASN A 219 1.10 -18.80 29.81
CA ASN A 219 0.67 -20.19 29.92
C ASN A 219 1.32 -21.07 28.86
N TYR A 220 2.17 -22.00 29.29
CA TYR A 220 2.92 -22.96 28.47
C TYR A 220 2.06 -23.92 27.63
N ASP A 221 0.73 -23.96 27.85
CA ASP A 221 -0.19 -24.92 27.22
C ASP A 221 -0.95 -24.37 26.01
N TYR A 222 -0.74 -23.10 25.62
CA TYR A 222 -1.42 -22.55 24.45
C TYR A 222 -0.60 -22.75 23.18
N THR A 223 -1.22 -23.31 22.15
CA THR A 223 -0.71 -23.25 20.77
C THR A 223 -0.45 -21.80 20.37
N GLU A 224 0.49 -21.55 19.43
CA GLU A 224 0.90 -20.19 19.01
C GLU A 224 -0.27 -19.27 18.60
N ASP A 225 -1.45 -19.83 18.27
CA ASP A 225 -2.64 -19.10 17.82
C ASP A 225 -3.67 -18.82 18.93
N GLU A 226 -3.52 -19.40 20.12
CA GLU A 226 -4.51 -19.26 21.21
C GLU A 226 -4.16 -18.17 22.24
N GLY A 227 -2.93 -17.67 22.24
CA GLY A 227 -2.43 -16.65 23.17
C GLY A 227 -2.86 -15.21 22.81
N ALA A 228 -2.72 -14.32 23.80
CA ALA A 228 -2.82 -12.89 23.56
C ALA A 228 -1.43 -12.32 23.22
N PHE A 229 -1.37 -11.49 22.17
CA PHE A 229 -0.13 -10.88 21.70
C PHE A 229 -0.30 -9.38 21.54
N LEU A 230 0.75 -8.63 21.87
CA LEU A 230 0.92 -7.25 21.44
C LEU A 230 2.00 -7.22 20.34
N ILE A 231 1.69 -6.58 19.21
CA ILE A 231 2.59 -6.52 18.06
C ILE A 231 2.87 -5.06 17.72
N PRO A 232 3.82 -4.39 18.41
CA PRO A 232 4.31 -3.08 17.99
C PRO A 232 4.95 -3.19 16.60
N SER A 233 4.64 -2.20 15.75
CA SER A 233 5.09 -2.18 14.37
C SER A 233 5.37 -0.77 13.90
N VAL A 234 6.32 -0.63 12.98
CA VAL A 234 6.61 0.62 12.28
C VAL A 234 6.77 0.34 10.80
N VAL A 235 6.22 1.23 9.98
CA VAL A 235 6.41 1.22 8.53
C VAL A 235 6.85 2.60 8.08
N TYR A 236 7.94 2.64 7.35
CA TYR A 236 8.47 3.82 6.70
C TYR A 236 8.32 3.70 5.19
N TYR A 237 7.75 4.73 4.56
CA TYR A 237 7.68 4.88 3.12
C TYR A 237 8.43 6.12 2.68
N LYS A 238 9.08 6.02 1.52
CA LYS A 238 9.71 7.15 0.85
C LYS A 238 9.56 7.03 -0.66
N GLN A 239 9.07 8.08 -1.32
CA GLN A 239 9.01 8.17 -2.77
C GLN A 239 9.37 9.60 -3.21
N GLY A 240 10.49 9.72 -3.90
CA GLY A 240 11.03 11.04 -4.25
C GLY A 240 11.37 11.87 -3.01
N ASN A 241 10.73 13.02 -2.87
CA ASN A 241 10.93 13.94 -1.75
C ASN A 241 9.94 13.71 -0.60
N VAL A 242 8.98 12.77 -0.76
CA VAL A 242 7.96 12.55 0.24
C VAL A 242 8.25 11.28 1.02
N SER A 243 8.04 11.37 2.31
CA SER A 243 8.14 10.23 3.23
C SER A 243 7.00 10.24 4.23
N SER A 244 6.69 9.06 4.75
CA SER A 244 5.69 8.85 5.79
C SER A 244 6.17 7.76 6.73
N ILE A 245 5.93 7.95 8.01
CA ILE A 245 6.16 6.94 9.05
C ILE A 245 4.82 6.63 9.69
N SER A 246 4.45 5.35 9.73
CA SER A 246 3.33 4.83 10.52
C SER A 246 3.89 3.98 11.65
N ALA A 247 3.67 4.38 12.88
CA ALA A 247 4.09 3.63 14.08
C ALA A 247 2.89 3.36 14.97
N GLY A 248 2.81 2.16 15.51
CA GLY A 248 1.68 1.75 16.34
C GLY A 248 1.80 0.34 16.85
N ALA A 249 0.71 -0.21 17.33
CA ALA A 249 0.68 -1.59 17.80
C ALA A 249 -0.69 -2.24 17.50
N GLN A 250 -0.65 -3.55 17.34
CA GLN A 250 -1.82 -4.42 17.24
C GLN A 250 -1.92 -5.27 18.51
N PHE A 251 -3.13 -5.42 19.02
CA PHE A 251 -3.48 -6.44 20.00
C PHE A 251 -4.18 -7.57 19.27
N LYS A 252 -3.64 -8.78 19.35
CA LYS A 252 -4.19 -9.99 18.73
C LYS A 252 -4.54 -11.01 19.82
N TYR A 253 -5.76 -11.50 19.78
CA TYR A 253 -6.22 -12.58 20.66
C TYR A 253 -7.13 -13.52 19.85
N LYS A 254 -6.68 -14.76 19.65
CA LYS A 254 -7.36 -15.72 18.78
C LYS A 254 -7.63 -15.12 17.38
N GLY A 255 -8.88 -15.16 16.92
CA GLY A 255 -9.31 -14.54 15.65
C GLY A 255 -9.58 -13.04 15.71
N PHE A 256 -9.37 -12.37 16.84
CA PHE A 256 -9.61 -10.93 16.99
C PHE A 256 -8.29 -10.16 16.97
N ASN A 257 -8.20 -9.14 16.13
CA ASN A 257 -7.04 -8.26 16.04
C ASN A 257 -7.51 -6.81 15.93
N THR A 258 -7.05 -5.95 16.84
CA THR A 258 -7.30 -4.51 16.79
C THR A 258 -5.99 -3.75 16.85
N GLY A 259 -5.91 -2.64 16.12
CA GLY A 259 -4.68 -1.86 16.04
C GLY A 259 -4.92 -0.37 16.09
N LEU A 260 -3.92 0.32 16.62
CA LEU A 260 -3.86 1.77 16.67
C LEU A 260 -2.50 2.23 16.14
N TRP A 261 -2.52 3.15 15.15
CA TRP A 261 -1.32 3.71 14.56
C TRP A 261 -1.39 5.23 14.48
N TYR A 262 -0.23 5.84 14.62
CA TYR A 262 -0.01 7.25 14.34
C TYR A 262 0.85 7.38 13.09
N ARG A 263 0.36 8.14 12.11
CA ARG A 263 1.07 8.41 10.87
C ARG A 263 1.53 9.86 10.83
N THR A 264 2.81 10.02 10.44
CA THR A 264 3.42 11.33 10.22
C THR A 264 3.64 11.57 8.73
N ASN A 265 3.70 12.84 8.36
CA ASN A 265 4.12 13.28 7.03
C ASN A 265 5.64 13.54 6.95
N GLN A 266 6.11 13.94 5.78
CA GLN A 266 7.51 14.24 5.46
C GLN A 266 8.18 15.25 6.42
N GLU A 267 7.43 16.23 6.92
CA GLU A 267 7.94 17.29 7.80
C GLU A 267 7.91 16.88 9.28
N GLY A 268 7.58 15.62 9.57
CA GLY A 268 7.36 15.15 10.94
C GLY A 268 6.04 15.63 11.56
N GLY A 269 5.21 16.33 10.77
CA GLY A 269 3.87 16.75 11.19
C GLY A 269 2.91 15.58 11.23
N SER A 270 1.83 15.74 12.00
CA SER A 270 0.74 14.77 12.09
C SER A 270 0.04 14.62 10.73
N ASP A 271 -0.24 13.39 10.30
CA ASP A 271 -1.01 13.08 9.10
C ASP A 271 -2.35 12.43 9.47
N ALA A 272 -2.31 11.31 10.19
CA ALA A 272 -3.52 10.61 10.61
C ALA A 272 -3.32 9.78 11.89
N LEU A 273 -4.39 9.61 12.64
CA LEU A 273 -4.55 8.57 13.65
C LEU A 273 -5.41 7.45 13.02
N VAL A 274 -4.89 6.23 13.01
CA VAL A 274 -5.52 5.08 12.34
C VAL A 274 -5.99 4.08 13.39
N PHE A 275 -7.26 3.71 13.30
CA PHE A 275 -7.82 2.60 14.05
C PHE A 275 -8.16 1.46 13.08
N SER A 276 -7.82 0.21 13.45
CA SER A 276 -8.15 -0.98 12.67
C SER A 276 -8.77 -2.07 13.52
N LEU A 277 -9.68 -2.81 12.89
CA LEU A 277 -10.31 -4.01 13.43
C LEU A 277 -10.23 -5.10 12.38
N ILE A 278 -9.67 -6.26 12.75
CA ILE A 278 -9.54 -7.42 11.87
C ILE A 278 -10.08 -8.63 12.60
N ILE A 279 -10.85 -9.44 11.90
CA ILE A 279 -11.46 -10.67 12.42
C ILE A 279 -11.08 -11.83 11.51
N ASP A 280 -10.43 -12.84 12.09
CA ASP A 280 -10.13 -14.13 11.45
C ASP A 280 -11.23 -15.13 11.79
N ILE A 281 -11.92 -15.64 10.78
CA ILE A 281 -13.00 -16.61 10.88
C ILE A 281 -12.48 -17.95 10.37
N PHE A 282 -12.34 -18.92 11.26
CA PHE A 282 -11.92 -20.28 10.92
C PHE A 282 -13.13 -21.07 10.44
N LEU A 283 -13.09 -21.54 9.18
CA LEU A 283 -14.22 -22.20 8.52
C LEU A 283 -14.34 -23.69 8.87
N LYS A 284 -13.22 -24.30 9.29
CA LYS A 284 -13.17 -25.70 9.68
C LYS A 284 -12.59 -25.87 11.08
N ARG A 285 -13.07 -26.90 11.77
CA ARG A 285 -12.61 -27.26 13.12
C ARG A 285 -11.12 -27.62 13.21
N SER A 286 -10.48 -27.87 12.05
CA SER A 286 -9.05 -28.17 11.92
C SER A 286 -8.18 -26.96 11.58
N ASP A 287 -8.72 -25.73 11.62
CA ASP A 287 -8.04 -24.46 11.31
C ASP A 287 -7.32 -24.45 9.94
N THR A 288 -7.77 -25.32 9.02
CA THR A 288 -7.16 -25.46 7.69
C THR A 288 -7.64 -24.43 6.68
N GLU A 289 -8.70 -23.69 7.00
CA GLU A 289 -9.28 -22.66 6.16
C GLU A 289 -9.67 -21.46 7.02
N LYS A 290 -9.20 -20.27 6.62
CA LYS A 290 -9.44 -19.02 7.35
C LYS A 290 -9.89 -17.92 6.39
N VAL A 291 -10.95 -17.22 6.77
CA VAL A 291 -11.38 -15.96 6.15
C VAL A 291 -11.01 -14.82 7.10
N ARG A 292 -10.31 -13.82 6.60
CA ARG A 292 -9.97 -12.60 7.31
C ARG A 292 -10.82 -11.46 6.80
N VAL A 293 -11.44 -10.69 7.68
CA VAL A 293 -12.18 -9.47 7.34
C VAL A 293 -11.59 -8.33 8.15
N GLY A 294 -11.24 -7.23 7.49
CA GLY A 294 -10.64 -6.08 8.14
C GLY A 294 -11.34 -4.78 7.76
N LEU A 295 -11.47 -3.89 8.74
CA LEU A 295 -11.92 -2.51 8.58
C LEU A 295 -10.92 -1.59 9.27
N SER A 296 -10.61 -0.45 8.65
CA SER A 296 -9.88 0.62 9.33
C SER A 296 -10.40 1.99 8.94
N HIS A 297 -10.17 2.93 9.84
CA HIS A 297 -10.50 4.33 9.61
C HIS A 297 -9.33 5.21 10.05
N ASP A 298 -8.91 6.10 9.12
CA ASP A 298 -7.85 7.07 9.34
C ASP A 298 -8.50 8.42 9.64
N ALA A 299 -8.43 8.88 10.88
CA ALA A 299 -8.81 10.24 11.24
C ALA A 299 -7.69 11.21 10.84
N THR A 300 -7.96 12.05 9.84
CA THR A 300 -6.99 13.06 9.35
C THR A 300 -6.69 14.08 10.43
N THR A 301 -5.41 14.20 10.81
CA THR A 301 -4.90 15.13 11.82
C THR A 301 -3.97 16.20 11.24
N SER A 302 -3.74 16.17 9.93
CA SER A 302 -2.94 17.17 9.21
C SER A 302 -3.70 18.50 9.07
N LYS A 303 -3.08 19.50 8.42
CA LYS A 303 -3.70 20.80 8.12
C LYS A 303 -5.02 20.70 7.32
N LEU A 304 -5.24 19.59 6.60
CA LEU A 304 -6.49 19.32 5.89
C LEU A 304 -7.66 19.06 6.85
N ASN A 305 -7.40 18.65 8.05
CA ASN A 305 -8.26 18.25 9.17
C ASN A 305 -9.37 17.26 8.82
N TYR A 306 -9.93 16.63 9.85
CA TYR A 306 -10.97 15.62 9.67
C TYR A 306 -12.29 16.17 9.13
N THR A 307 -12.70 17.36 9.57
CA THR A 307 -13.96 18.01 9.16
C THR A 307 -14.04 18.23 7.65
N ASN A 308 -12.90 18.56 7.03
CA ASN A 308 -12.84 18.82 5.59
C ASN A 308 -12.71 17.54 4.76
N THR A 309 -12.14 16.48 5.32
CA THR A 309 -11.78 15.25 4.57
C THR A 309 -12.72 14.08 4.85
N SER A 310 -13.41 14.05 5.99
CA SER A 310 -14.12 12.90 6.55
C SER A 310 -13.21 11.66 6.71
N GLY A 311 -11.90 11.88 6.74
CA GLY A 311 -10.91 10.83 6.91
C GLY A 311 -10.81 9.86 5.72
N THR A 312 -10.29 8.69 5.98
CA THR A 312 -10.10 7.63 4.99
C THR A 312 -10.56 6.29 5.56
N THR A 313 -11.28 5.52 4.77
CA THR A 313 -11.77 4.20 5.20
C THR A 313 -11.20 3.12 4.31
N GLU A 314 -10.79 2.00 4.93
CA GLU A 314 -10.35 0.80 4.23
C GLU A 314 -11.17 -0.40 4.67
N ALA A 315 -11.48 -1.25 3.69
CA ALA A 315 -12.06 -2.57 3.91
C ALA A 315 -11.17 -3.62 3.26
N SER A 316 -10.95 -4.73 3.95
CA SER A 316 -10.16 -5.83 3.42
C SER A 316 -10.83 -7.18 3.62
N ILE A 317 -10.57 -8.10 2.71
CA ILE A 317 -10.92 -9.51 2.83
C ILE A 317 -9.71 -10.35 2.43
N GLY A 318 -9.44 -11.39 3.22
CA GLY A 318 -8.41 -12.37 2.97
C GLY A 318 -8.99 -13.79 3.04
N TYR A 319 -8.39 -14.71 2.32
CA TYR A 319 -8.69 -16.13 2.41
C TYR A 319 -7.40 -16.90 2.39
N GLU A 320 -7.20 -17.77 3.37
CA GLU A 320 -6.04 -18.67 3.46
C GLU A 320 -6.52 -20.12 3.57
N LYS A 321 -5.79 -21.02 2.92
CA LYS A 321 -6.14 -22.44 2.88
C LYS A 321 -4.93 -23.33 2.80
N TYR A 322 -4.99 -24.49 3.50
CA TYR A 322 -4.13 -25.64 3.25
C TYR A 322 -4.76 -26.58 2.21
N TRP A 323 -3.93 -27.15 1.34
CA TRP A 323 -4.39 -28.20 0.43
C TRP A 323 -4.74 -29.47 1.21
N PRO A 324 -5.73 -30.28 0.76
CA PRO A 324 -6.17 -31.48 1.49
C PRO A 324 -5.05 -32.50 1.77
N ASN A 325 -4.05 -32.55 0.91
CA ASN A 325 -2.88 -33.44 1.02
C ASN A 325 -1.59 -32.64 1.20
N SER A 326 -1.65 -31.51 1.89
CA SER A 326 -0.47 -30.70 2.12
C SER A 326 0.57 -31.50 2.92
N THR A 327 1.68 -31.84 2.25
CA THR A 327 2.86 -32.42 2.89
C THR A 327 3.80 -31.31 3.41
N ARG A 328 3.25 -30.11 3.60
CA ARG A 328 4.02 -28.97 4.07
C ARG A 328 4.42 -29.19 5.54
N THR A 329 5.35 -30.10 5.77
CA THR A 329 6.15 -30.06 6.99
C THR A 329 6.79 -28.68 7.06
N LYS A 330 6.61 -27.98 8.17
CA LYS A 330 7.32 -26.73 8.44
C LYS A 330 8.81 -27.03 8.22
N LYS A 331 9.34 -26.61 7.06
CA LYS A 331 10.77 -26.83 6.73
C LYS A 331 11.66 -26.09 7.74
N TYR A 332 11.10 -25.06 8.36
CA TYR A 332 11.72 -24.24 9.39
C TYR A 332 10.73 -24.00 10.53
N ASN A 333 11.17 -24.10 11.77
CA ASN A 333 10.35 -23.85 12.97
C ASN A 333 10.19 -22.34 13.28
N GLY A 334 10.93 -21.47 12.60
CA GLY A 334 10.84 -20.02 12.77
C GLY A 334 9.47 -19.46 12.39
N LEU A 335 9.07 -18.38 13.07
CA LEU A 335 7.83 -17.64 12.77
C LEU A 335 7.84 -17.16 11.32
N ARG A 336 6.69 -17.17 10.68
CA ARG A 336 6.49 -16.60 9.35
C ARG A 336 6.06 -15.16 9.43
N CYS A 337 6.18 -14.45 8.33
CA CYS A 337 5.77 -13.05 8.28
C CYS A 337 4.30 -12.85 8.67
N SER A 338 3.41 -13.80 8.35
CA SER A 338 2.00 -13.77 8.73
C SER A 338 1.75 -13.84 10.25
N ASN A 339 2.70 -14.30 11.04
CA ASN A 339 2.56 -14.33 12.49
C ASN A 339 2.72 -12.96 13.16
N PHE A 340 3.13 -11.94 12.38
CA PHE A 340 3.31 -10.57 12.84
C PHE A 340 2.14 -9.64 12.51
N TYR A 341 1.02 -10.19 12.03
CA TYR A 341 -0.19 -9.42 11.73
C TYR A 341 -1.46 -10.27 11.72
#